data_5fbeb87770780c729d13acbbb144630d
#
_entry.id   5fbeb87770780c729d13acbbb144630d
#
_cell.length_a   1.000
_cell.length_b   1.000
_cell.length_c   1.000
_cell.angle_alpha   90.00
_cell.angle_beta   90.00
_cell.angle_gamma   90.00
#
_symmetry.space_group_name_H-M   'P 1'
#
loop_
_entity.id
_entity.type
_entity.pdbx_description
1 polymer ?
#
loop_
_entity_poly.entity_id
_entity_poly.type
_entity_poly.pdbx_seq_one_letter_code
_entity_poly.pdbx_strand_id
1 'polypeptide(L)'
;IKMKQLYQDVLQKKEERDAAKTAYENAGLQKQAADAKYRAGMISQTEYLSAEMEYIGQTASYRAADLAFEQAMDTYDWAVLGLAEIE
;
A
#
# COMPACT_ATOMS: atom_id res chain seq x y z
N ILE A 1 -8.25 26.76 6.87
CA ILE A 1 -9.19 25.64 7.00
C ILE A 1 -8.88 24.55 5.99
N LYS A 2 -8.70 24.91 4.71
CA LYS A 2 -8.39 23.94 3.67
C LYS A 2 -7.04 23.26 3.90
N MET A 3 -6.05 24.00 4.39
CA MET A 3 -4.72 23.45 4.65
C MET A 3 -4.77 22.36 5.72
N LYS A 4 -5.56 22.59 6.77
CA LYS A 4 -5.72 21.59 7.83
C LYS A 4 -6.35 20.32 7.29
N GLN A 5 -7.37 20.46 6.42
CA GLN A 5 -8.02 19.31 5.81
C GLN A 5 -7.06 18.55 4.89
N LEU A 6 -6.27 19.27 4.09
CA LEU A 6 -5.27 18.64 3.22
C LEU A 6 -4.20 17.91 4.02
N TYR A 7 -3.77 18.50 5.13
CA TYR A 7 -2.79 17.87 6.01
C TYR A 7 -3.35 16.59 6.62
N GLN A 8 -4.60 16.63 7.09
CA GLN A 8 -5.24 15.45 7.65
C GLN A 8 -5.42 14.35 6.59
N ASP A 9 -5.74 14.74 5.36
CA ASP A 9 -5.86 13.79 4.27
C ASP A 9 -4.52 13.11 3.98
N VAL A 10 -3.43 13.89 3.98
CA VAL A 10 -2.08 13.33 3.80
C VAL A 10 -1.77 12.31 4.91
N LEU A 11 -2.08 12.65 6.16
CA LEU A 11 -1.84 11.72 7.27
C LEU A 11 -2.67 10.46 7.15
N GLN A 12 -3.93 10.59 6.75
CA GLN A 12 -4.80 9.44 6.55
C GLN A 12 -4.27 8.53 5.44
N LYS A 13 -3.85 9.12 4.33
CA LYS A 13 -3.30 8.34 3.22
C LYS A 13 -1.98 7.66 3.60
N LYS A 14 -1.18 8.32 4.43
CA LYS A 14 0.04 7.71 4.94
C LYS A 14 -0.26 6.49 5.81
N GLU A 15 -1.26 6.59 6.69
CA GLU A 15 -1.66 5.47 7.52
C GLU A 15 -2.19 4.31 6.68
N GLU A 16 -2.99 4.61 5.66
CA GLU A 16 -3.50 3.60 4.73
C GLU A 16 -2.36 2.92 3.97
N ARG A 17 -1.38 3.71 3.52
CA ARG A 17 -0.21 3.15 2.84
C ARG A 17 0.59 2.25 3.76
N ASP A 18 0.82 2.67 5.01
CA ASP A 18 1.61 1.89 5.96
C ASP A 18 0.89 0.58 6.31
N ALA A 19 -0.44 0.61 6.46
CA ALA A 19 -1.22 -0.60 6.70
C ALA A 19 -1.15 -1.54 5.49
N ALA A 20 -1.28 -1.00 4.29
CA ALA A 20 -1.19 -1.79 3.06
C ALA A 20 0.22 -2.38 2.88
N LYS A 21 1.25 -1.64 3.28
CA LYS A 21 2.63 -2.12 3.22
C LYS A 21 2.82 -3.31 4.16
N THR A 22 2.30 -3.23 5.38
CA THR A 22 2.38 -4.32 6.33
C THR A 22 1.68 -5.57 5.79
N ALA A 23 0.49 -5.41 5.23
CA ALA A 23 -0.25 -6.53 4.64
C ALA A 23 0.51 -7.13 3.45
N TYR A 24 1.13 -6.29 2.64
CA TYR A 24 1.94 -6.72 1.51
C TYR A 24 3.16 -7.54 1.99
N GLU A 25 3.86 -7.05 3.00
CA GLU A 25 5.03 -7.75 3.54
C GLU A 25 4.64 -9.09 4.14
N ASN A 26 3.53 -9.16 4.88
CA ASN A 26 3.03 -10.40 5.45
C ASN A 26 2.63 -11.39 4.35
N ALA A 27 1.97 -10.92 3.30
CA ALA A 27 1.61 -11.77 2.17
C ALA A 27 2.86 -12.31 1.46
N GLY A 28 3.92 -11.51 1.38
CA GLY A 28 5.20 -11.94 0.82
C GLY A 28 5.83 -13.07 1.63
N LEU A 29 5.79 -12.95 2.96
CA LEU A 29 6.29 -14.01 3.84
C LEU A 29 5.46 -15.29 3.70
N GLN A 30 4.14 -15.16 3.62
CA GLN A 30 3.25 -16.30 3.41
C GLN A 30 3.50 -16.97 2.07
N LYS A 31 3.76 -16.19 1.04
CA LYS A 31 4.08 -16.73 -0.28
C LYS A 31 5.39 -17.52 -0.25
N GLN A 32 6.41 -16.99 0.41
CA GLN A 32 7.69 -17.68 0.56
C GLN A 32 7.52 -19.01 1.30
N ALA A 33 6.72 -19.02 2.37
CA ALA A 33 6.43 -20.24 3.11
C ALA A 33 5.67 -21.23 2.24
N ALA A 34 4.70 -20.76 1.45
CA ALA A 34 3.95 -21.61 0.52
C ALA A 34 4.84 -22.20 -0.56
N ASP A 35 5.78 -21.41 -1.07
CA ASP A 35 6.78 -21.89 -2.05
C ASP A 35 7.56 -23.07 -1.50
N ALA A 36 8.08 -22.93 -0.28
CA ALA A 36 8.86 -23.98 0.37
C ALA A 36 8.02 -25.22 0.61
N LYS A 37 6.79 -25.06 1.07
CA LYS A 37 5.87 -26.18 1.34
C LYS A 37 5.48 -26.87 0.04
N TYR A 38 5.24 -26.11 -1.02
CA TYR A 38 4.87 -26.67 -2.31
C TYR A 38 6.00 -27.52 -2.88
N ARG A 39 7.23 -27.01 -2.82
CA ARG A 39 8.41 -27.76 -3.28
C ARG A 39 8.62 -29.04 -2.47
N ALA A 40 8.29 -29.01 -1.19
CA ALA A 40 8.38 -30.18 -0.32
C ALA A 40 7.18 -31.13 -0.48
N GLY A 41 6.18 -30.78 -1.30
CA GLY A 41 5.00 -31.57 -1.49
C GLY A 41 4.02 -31.56 -0.34
N MET A 42 4.11 -30.54 0.54
CA MET A 42 3.30 -30.45 1.76
C MET A 42 1.94 -29.78 1.51
N ILE A 43 1.80 -29.01 0.41
CA ILE A 43 0.54 -28.34 0.08
C ILE A 43 0.21 -28.63 -1.38
N SER A 44 -1.07 -28.50 -1.71
CA SER A 44 -1.56 -28.70 -3.08
C SER A 44 -1.25 -27.48 -3.95
N GLN A 45 -1.35 -27.67 -5.28
CA GLN A 45 -1.22 -26.59 -6.22
C GLN A 45 -2.27 -25.51 -5.99
N THR A 46 -3.50 -25.91 -5.62
CA THR A 46 -4.58 -24.97 -5.34
C THR A 46 -4.24 -24.08 -4.17
N GLU A 47 -3.67 -24.64 -3.10
CA GLU A 47 -3.25 -23.87 -1.93
C GLU A 47 -2.11 -22.92 -2.28
N TYR A 48 -1.16 -23.38 -3.09
CA TYR A 48 -0.05 -22.53 -3.56
C TYR A 48 -0.57 -21.36 -4.38
N LEU A 49 -1.48 -21.62 -5.31
CA LEU A 49 -2.07 -20.57 -6.16
C LEU A 49 -2.86 -19.57 -5.34
N SER A 50 -3.56 -20.01 -4.28
CA SER A 50 -4.26 -19.10 -3.38
C SER A 50 -3.31 -18.13 -2.71
N ALA A 51 -2.17 -18.62 -2.22
CA ALA A 51 -1.15 -17.76 -1.58
C ALA A 51 -0.57 -16.76 -2.59
N GLU A 52 -0.34 -17.22 -3.82
CA GLU A 52 0.18 -16.35 -4.88
C GLU A 52 -0.82 -15.26 -5.25
N MET A 53 -2.10 -15.61 -5.37
CA MET A 53 -3.14 -14.63 -5.68
C MET A 53 -3.32 -13.62 -4.57
N GLU A 54 -3.21 -14.04 -3.32
CA GLU A 54 -3.29 -13.12 -2.19
C GLU A 54 -2.11 -12.14 -2.22
N TYR A 55 -0.91 -12.64 -2.51
CA TYR A 55 0.27 -11.77 -2.64
C TYR A 55 0.07 -10.74 -3.75
N ILE A 56 -0.43 -11.16 -4.90
CA ILE A 56 -0.69 -10.25 -6.02
C ILE A 56 -1.72 -9.19 -5.63
N GLY A 57 -2.80 -9.59 -4.93
CA GLY A 57 -3.82 -8.67 -4.47
C GLY A 57 -3.28 -7.64 -3.48
N GLN A 58 -2.46 -8.08 -2.52
CA GLN A 58 -1.87 -7.16 -1.56
C GLN A 58 -0.84 -6.24 -2.21
N THR A 59 -0.10 -6.73 -3.20
CA THR A 59 0.82 -5.89 -3.97
C THR A 59 0.06 -4.78 -4.69
N ALA A 60 -1.06 -5.11 -5.32
CA ALA A 60 -1.88 -4.12 -6.01
C ALA A 60 -2.46 -3.10 -5.02
N SER A 61 -2.93 -3.56 -3.87
CA SER A 61 -3.46 -2.68 -2.83
C SER A 61 -2.41 -1.71 -2.30
N TYR A 62 -1.18 -2.21 -2.08
CA TYR A 62 -0.09 -1.38 -1.61
C TYR A 62 0.27 -0.31 -2.65
N ARG A 63 0.36 -0.70 -3.92
CA ARG A 63 0.69 0.26 -4.98
C ARG A 63 -0.38 1.33 -5.10
N ALA A 64 -1.66 0.94 -4.99
CA ALA A 64 -2.76 1.89 -5.04
C ALA A 64 -2.72 2.86 -3.86
N ALA A 65 -2.44 2.37 -2.66
CA ALA A 65 -2.34 3.20 -1.47
C ALA A 65 -1.14 4.14 -1.55
N ASP A 66 0.00 3.66 -2.06
CA ASP A 66 1.19 4.48 -2.24
C ASP A 66 0.95 5.60 -3.25
N LEU A 67 0.30 5.28 -4.36
CA LEU A 67 -0.04 6.28 -5.37
C LEU A 67 -1.01 7.33 -4.80
N ALA A 68 -2.01 6.90 -4.04
CA ALA A 68 -2.95 7.81 -3.41
C ALA A 68 -2.24 8.74 -2.42
N PHE A 69 -1.26 8.21 -1.67
CA PHE A 69 -0.46 9.02 -0.76
C PHE A 69 0.36 10.06 -1.53
N GLU A 70 1.01 9.65 -2.62
CA GLU A 70 1.79 10.58 -3.45
C GLU A 70 0.91 11.67 -4.03
N GLN A 71 -0.29 11.33 -4.49
CA GLN A 71 -1.24 12.32 -5.01
C GLN A 71 -1.67 13.30 -3.92
N ALA A 72 -1.91 12.82 -2.72
CA ALA A 72 -2.27 13.68 -1.60
C ALA A 72 -1.12 14.62 -1.22
N MET A 73 0.12 14.12 -1.25
CA MET A 73 1.31 14.94 -1.00
C MET A 73 1.47 16.02 -2.07
N ASP A 74 1.28 15.66 -3.33
CA ASP A 74 1.37 16.61 -4.44
C ASP A 74 0.32 17.71 -4.28
N THR A 75 -0.89 17.35 -3.94
CA THR A 75 -1.97 18.31 -3.72
C THR A 75 -1.64 19.25 -2.57
N TYR A 76 -1.08 18.70 -1.49
CA TYR A 76 -0.68 19.48 -0.34
C TYR A 76 0.44 20.46 -0.72
N ASP A 77 1.45 19.99 -1.43
CA ASP A 77 2.58 20.80 -1.85
C ASP A 77 2.13 21.95 -2.76
N TRP A 78 1.26 21.67 -3.71
CA TRP A 78 0.70 22.71 -4.59
C TRP A 78 -0.08 23.75 -3.80
N ALA A 79 -0.85 23.31 -2.80
CA ALA A 79 -1.61 24.24 -1.97
C ALA A 79 -0.68 25.15 -1.16
N VAL A 80 0.43 24.60 -0.63
CA VAL A 80 1.42 25.39 0.10
C VAL A 80 2.06 26.42 -0.83
N LEU A 81 2.46 26.00 -2.03
CA LEU A 81 3.05 26.91 -3.01
C LEU A 81 2.08 28.00 -3.44
N GLY A 82 0.81 27.62 -3.65
CA GLY A 82 -0.22 28.59 -4.02
C GLY A 82 -0.43 29.66 -2.96
N LEU A 83 -0.42 29.27 -1.68
CA LEU A 83 -0.52 30.22 -0.57
C LEU A 83 0.69 31.15 -0.53
N ALA A 84 1.88 30.61 -0.76
CA ALA A 84 3.10 31.41 -0.76
C ALA A 84 3.10 32.44 -1.88
N GLU A 85 2.54 32.08 -3.04
CA GLU A 85 2.45 33.00 -4.18
C GLU A 85 1.43 34.11 -3.94
N ILE A 86 0.36 33.83 -3.21
CA ILE A 86 -0.67 34.81 -2.92
C ILE A 86 -0.18 35.84 -1.90
N GLU A 87 0.64 35.44 -0.99
CA GLU A 87 1.24 36.33 0.02
C GLU A 87 2.42 37.13 -0.56
#